data_420b8d757cc54c918b9d445adcc1d83c
#
_entry.id   420b8d757cc54c918b9d445adcc1d83c
#
_cell.length_a   1.000
_cell.length_b   1.000
_cell.length_c   1.000
_cell.angle_alpha   90.00
_cell.angle_beta   90.00
_cell.angle_gamma   90.00
#
_symmetry.space_group_name_H-M   'P 1'
#
loop_
_entity.id
_entity.type
_entity.pdbx_description
1 polymer ?
#
loop_
_entity_poly.entity_id
_entity_poly.type
_entity_poly.pdbx_seq_one_letter_code
_entity_poly.pdbx_strand_id
1 'polypeptide(L)'
;MFSRSGGRLRLEQFAWKSFSIASGHEEEWHDALLGALGTVAIQLRYRGPVTVVLPGHLVLTKFIKTPRVDAAKREKVIRFEAQQNIPYAMSDVAWDHVVTGESDLDLDVMLCAAKLEAVDALCAAVESAGLQPRVLVPGVLALRVALEARAASEPTLFANLGARSTTLLLVENRRVHARTLAMGGQHVTQQLVEIQDCDWADAEEWKISGRNAAVVAPAVESFATRLGQEITRSAVHFKRQSGAASPTRIVLTGGAARAVGLPELLGARVNVPVEIFDPLAAVEIQRAAADAGVADVALQLADLVGAAQQQLAGDARTVNLLPPRLRTREDTRRRQPWFAVAAVLVAAAFVAPLLYYREWEAALRQKIVAVDAEIAPLRAREARNRANFEQLAALQEQVKALQGIAARRANWQQLFADLQDRFVKVEDVWLERVQLASGPADANAPLRIAVSGRMLDRTNPLANVSPDIYRRVTELLTSVVDSPYVSAVENERFDNRQPGILHFDVVLVAEPARPL
;
A
#
# COMPACT_ATOMS: atom_id res chain seq x y z
N MET A 1 8.18 9.60 -15.83
CA MET A 1 7.15 10.56 -15.36
C MET A 1 6.08 10.70 -16.43
N PHE A 2 4.82 10.57 -16.06
CA PHE A 2 3.70 10.63 -16.99
C PHE A 2 2.86 11.90 -16.79
N SER A 3 2.29 12.41 -17.86
CA SER A 3 1.30 13.49 -17.88
C SER A 3 0.13 13.13 -18.80
N ARG A 4 -0.91 13.94 -18.80
CA ARG A 4 -2.04 13.80 -19.72
C ARG A 4 -2.20 15.08 -20.54
N SER A 5 -2.18 14.94 -21.85
CA SER A 5 -2.36 16.05 -22.79
C SER A 5 -3.34 15.64 -23.89
N GLY A 6 -4.39 16.44 -24.12
CA GLY A 6 -5.38 16.15 -25.15
C GLY A 6 -6.08 14.79 -25.03
N GLY A 7 -6.25 14.29 -23.79
CA GLY A 7 -6.84 12.97 -23.54
C GLY A 7 -5.87 11.78 -23.68
N ARG A 8 -4.66 12.00 -24.21
CA ARG A 8 -3.64 10.95 -24.37
C ARG A 8 -2.63 10.96 -23.22
N LEU A 9 -2.12 9.78 -22.91
CA LEU A 9 -1.03 9.63 -21.96
C LEU A 9 0.29 10.01 -22.65
N ARG A 10 1.11 10.79 -21.95
CA ARG A 10 2.41 11.25 -22.42
C ARG A 10 3.48 10.86 -21.40
N LEU A 11 4.57 10.26 -21.87
CA LEU A 11 5.75 9.96 -21.09
C LEU A 11 6.77 11.10 -21.25
N GLU A 12 6.90 11.92 -20.20
CA GLU A 12 7.75 13.12 -20.20
C GLU A 12 9.21 12.78 -19.95
N GLN A 13 9.46 11.97 -18.94
CA GLN A 13 10.81 11.57 -18.53
C GLN A 13 10.82 10.11 -18.15
N PHE A 14 11.94 9.47 -18.38
CA PHE A 14 12.17 8.08 -18.08
C PHE A 14 13.56 7.88 -17.47
N ALA A 15 13.65 7.02 -16.48
CA ALA A 15 14.91 6.48 -15.95
C ALA A 15 14.65 5.09 -15.42
N TRP A 16 15.62 4.23 -15.55
CA TRP A 16 15.54 2.86 -15.04
C TRP A 16 16.90 2.38 -14.55
N LYS A 17 16.87 1.44 -13.64
CA LYS A 17 18.05 0.78 -13.12
C LYS A 17 17.72 -0.68 -12.86
N SER A 18 18.43 -1.58 -13.52
CA SER A 18 18.39 -3.00 -13.22
C SER A 18 19.33 -3.32 -12.05
N PHE A 19 18.95 -4.27 -11.25
CA PHE A 19 19.81 -4.92 -10.28
C PHE A 19 19.46 -6.41 -10.23
N SER A 20 20.45 -7.23 -9.97
CA SER A 20 20.28 -8.66 -9.79
C SER A 20 20.62 -9.03 -8.36
N ILE A 21 19.91 -10.00 -7.82
CA ILE A 21 20.17 -10.57 -6.50
C ILE A 21 20.30 -12.06 -6.69
N ALA A 22 21.37 -12.64 -6.18
CA ALA A 22 21.58 -14.07 -6.22
C ALA A 22 20.46 -14.79 -5.44
N SER A 23 20.08 -15.96 -5.91
CA SER A 23 19.06 -16.78 -5.24
C SER A 23 19.51 -17.09 -3.81
N GLY A 24 18.66 -16.82 -2.83
CA GLY A 24 18.97 -17.01 -1.42
C GLY A 24 19.43 -15.77 -0.64
N HIS A 25 19.72 -14.67 -1.32
CA HIS A 25 20.15 -13.40 -0.69
C HIS A 25 19.02 -12.36 -0.65
N GLU A 26 17.86 -12.75 -0.14
CA GLU A 26 16.69 -11.83 -0.08
C GLU A 26 16.94 -10.62 0.83
N GLU A 27 17.87 -10.72 1.77
CA GLU A 27 18.28 -9.63 2.67
C GLU A 27 18.93 -8.47 1.90
N GLU A 28 19.63 -8.77 0.81
CA GLU A 28 20.30 -7.77 -0.04
C GLU A 28 19.30 -6.99 -0.92
N TRP A 29 18.07 -7.49 -1.03
CA TRP A 29 17.05 -6.86 -1.90
C TRP A 29 16.75 -5.41 -1.49
N HIS A 30 16.68 -5.15 -0.20
CA HIS A 30 16.38 -3.83 0.33
C HIS A 30 17.46 -2.81 -0.05
N ASP A 31 18.72 -3.17 0.12
CA ASP A 31 19.87 -2.28 -0.17
C ASP A 31 20.04 -2.06 -1.67
N ALA A 32 19.86 -3.12 -2.47
CA ALA A 32 19.89 -3.03 -3.91
C ALA A 32 18.75 -2.15 -4.46
N LEU A 33 17.54 -2.29 -3.91
CA LEU A 33 16.39 -1.45 -4.23
C LEU A 33 16.64 0.02 -3.86
N LEU A 34 17.16 0.27 -2.66
CA LEU A 34 17.48 1.61 -2.18
C LEU A 34 18.50 2.29 -3.10
N GLY A 35 19.58 1.59 -3.47
CA GLY A 35 20.59 2.09 -4.41
C GLY A 35 20.01 2.38 -5.80
N ALA A 36 19.16 1.50 -6.30
CA ALA A 36 18.49 1.67 -7.59
C ALA A 36 17.54 2.86 -7.59
N LEU A 37 16.70 2.99 -6.56
CA LEU A 37 15.77 4.12 -6.41
C LEU A 37 16.50 5.46 -6.27
N GLY A 38 17.59 5.48 -5.49
CA GLY A 38 18.44 6.68 -5.37
C GLY A 38 19.01 7.11 -6.73
N THR A 39 19.51 6.15 -7.53
CA THR A 39 20.01 6.41 -8.88
C THR A 39 18.91 6.98 -9.78
N VAL A 40 17.73 6.37 -9.80
CA VAL A 40 16.58 6.81 -10.61
C VAL A 40 16.11 8.21 -10.19
N ALA A 41 16.01 8.49 -8.89
CA ALA A 41 15.60 9.80 -8.37
C ALA A 41 16.59 10.92 -8.77
N ILE A 42 17.90 10.61 -8.75
CA ILE A 42 18.94 11.54 -9.20
C ILE A 42 18.84 11.80 -10.71
N GLN A 43 18.69 10.76 -11.52
CA GLN A 43 18.56 10.88 -12.98
C GLN A 43 17.34 11.69 -13.38
N LEU A 44 16.19 11.47 -12.72
CA LEU A 44 14.96 12.21 -12.96
C LEU A 44 14.97 13.62 -12.35
N ARG A 45 15.93 13.95 -11.48
CA ARG A 45 15.99 15.20 -10.71
C ARG A 45 14.66 15.51 -10.02
N TYR A 46 13.99 14.47 -9.55
CA TYR A 46 12.66 14.58 -8.96
C TYR A 46 12.68 14.23 -7.48
N ARG A 47 12.01 15.06 -6.70
CA ARG A 47 11.71 14.82 -5.29
C ARG A 47 10.26 15.20 -5.05
N GLY A 48 9.47 14.30 -4.53
CA GLY A 48 8.06 14.59 -4.30
C GLY A 48 7.17 13.37 -4.32
N PRO A 49 5.85 13.56 -4.48
CA PRO A 49 4.89 12.47 -4.42
C PRO A 49 5.02 11.53 -5.62
N VAL A 50 5.04 10.22 -5.32
CA VAL A 50 5.12 9.16 -6.32
C VAL A 50 4.03 8.12 -6.10
N THR A 51 3.57 7.52 -7.21
CA THR A 51 2.81 6.29 -7.20
C THR A 51 3.78 5.13 -7.31
N VAL A 52 3.69 4.17 -6.41
CA VAL A 52 4.51 2.96 -6.40
C VAL A 52 3.65 1.81 -6.88
N VAL A 53 4.15 1.04 -7.83
CA VAL A 53 3.51 -0.18 -8.30
C VAL A 53 4.15 -1.38 -7.63
N LEU A 54 3.35 -2.14 -6.88
CA LEU A 54 3.79 -3.35 -6.21
C LEU A 54 3.94 -4.51 -7.20
N PRO A 55 5.11 -5.16 -7.23
CA PRO A 55 5.30 -6.37 -8.02
C PRO A 55 4.32 -7.48 -7.63
N GLY A 56 3.92 -8.29 -8.62
CA GLY A 56 2.91 -9.34 -8.41
C GLY A 56 3.29 -10.38 -7.34
N HIS A 57 4.58 -10.67 -7.15
CA HIS A 57 5.03 -11.62 -6.13
C HIS A 57 4.87 -11.13 -4.68
N LEU A 58 4.70 -9.81 -4.47
CA LEU A 58 4.44 -9.23 -3.16
C LEU A 58 2.96 -9.08 -2.85
N VAL A 59 2.07 -9.34 -3.82
CA VAL A 59 0.63 -9.14 -3.67
C VAL A 59 -0.12 -10.45 -3.77
N LEU A 60 -0.83 -10.79 -2.71
CA LEU A 60 -1.84 -11.84 -2.74
C LEU A 60 -3.12 -11.28 -3.34
N THR A 61 -3.65 -11.92 -4.37
CA THR A 61 -4.96 -11.64 -4.92
C THR A 61 -5.93 -12.79 -4.65
N LYS A 62 -7.12 -12.48 -4.16
CA LYS A 62 -8.20 -13.45 -3.95
C LYS A 62 -9.49 -12.93 -4.55
N PHE A 63 -10.22 -13.81 -5.22
CA PHE A 63 -11.56 -13.51 -5.71
C PHE A 63 -12.58 -14.12 -4.76
N ILE A 64 -13.52 -13.31 -4.35
CA ILE A 64 -14.65 -13.72 -3.49
C ILE A 64 -15.95 -13.28 -4.14
N LYS A 65 -17.01 -14.00 -3.87
CA LYS A 65 -18.38 -13.61 -4.18
C LYS A 65 -19.06 -13.19 -2.89
N THR A 66 -19.65 -12.01 -2.89
CA THR A 66 -20.41 -11.51 -1.75
C THR A 66 -21.83 -11.19 -2.19
N PRO A 67 -22.85 -11.40 -1.35
CA PRO A 67 -24.19 -10.99 -1.68
C PRO A 67 -24.26 -9.48 -1.90
N ARG A 68 -25.11 -9.06 -2.84
CA ARG A 68 -25.38 -7.65 -3.10
C ARG A 68 -26.17 -7.06 -1.93
N VAL A 69 -25.50 -6.24 -1.14
CA VAL A 69 -26.06 -5.54 0.01
C VAL A 69 -25.93 -4.03 -0.17
N ASP A 70 -26.68 -3.27 0.64
CA ASP A 70 -26.58 -1.82 0.68
C ASP A 70 -25.14 -1.33 0.88
N ALA A 71 -24.80 -0.18 0.30
CA ALA A 71 -23.47 0.39 0.35
C ALA A 71 -22.92 0.53 1.78
N ALA A 72 -23.78 0.83 2.77
CA ALA A 72 -23.42 0.93 4.18
C ALA A 72 -23.01 -0.41 4.83
N LYS A 73 -23.53 -1.52 4.32
CA LYS A 73 -23.22 -2.88 4.82
C LYS A 73 -22.11 -3.56 4.00
N ARG A 74 -21.93 -3.13 2.75
CA ARG A 74 -20.97 -3.73 1.80
C ARG A 74 -19.57 -3.83 2.37
N GLU A 75 -19.07 -2.74 2.92
CA GLU A 75 -17.71 -2.69 3.50
C GLU A 75 -17.52 -3.69 4.65
N LYS A 76 -18.54 -3.86 5.49
CA LYS A 76 -18.48 -4.81 6.62
C LYS A 76 -18.47 -6.26 6.13
N VAL A 77 -19.29 -6.58 5.12
CA VAL A 77 -19.35 -7.92 4.52
C VAL A 77 -18.02 -8.25 3.85
N ILE A 78 -17.49 -7.34 3.04
CA ILE A 78 -16.21 -7.56 2.36
C ILE A 78 -15.07 -7.72 3.38
N ARG A 79 -15.07 -6.94 4.45
CA ARG A 79 -14.07 -7.07 5.53
C ARG A 79 -14.14 -8.42 6.24
N PHE A 80 -15.34 -8.91 6.51
CA PHE A 80 -15.55 -10.24 7.11
C PHE A 80 -15.03 -11.34 6.19
N GLU A 81 -15.38 -11.29 4.91
CA GLU A 81 -14.88 -12.21 3.90
C GLU A 81 -13.35 -12.13 3.74
N ALA A 82 -12.78 -10.92 3.79
CA ALA A 82 -11.34 -10.73 3.72
C ALA A 82 -10.62 -11.43 4.88
N GLN A 83 -11.16 -11.36 6.11
CA GLN A 83 -10.60 -12.05 7.27
C GLN A 83 -10.55 -13.57 7.11
N GLN A 84 -11.50 -14.15 6.38
CA GLN A 84 -11.55 -15.61 6.14
C GLN A 84 -10.68 -16.05 4.96
N ASN A 85 -10.51 -15.17 3.97
CA ASN A 85 -9.87 -15.51 2.71
C ASN A 85 -8.39 -15.10 2.63
N ILE A 86 -7.94 -14.16 3.45
CA ILE A 86 -6.55 -13.76 3.53
C ILE A 86 -5.87 -14.66 4.58
N PRO A 87 -4.84 -15.46 4.18
CA PRO A 87 -4.23 -16.46 5.06
C PRO A 87 -3.19 -15.86 6.03
N TYR A 88 -3.37 -14.61 6.41
CA TYR A 88 -2.52 -13.86 7.33
C TYR A 88 -3.41 -13.12 8.33
N ALA A 89 -2.86 -12.79 9.49
CA ALA A 89 -3.56 -11.90 10.42
C ALA A 89 -3.79 -10.53 9.75
N MET A 90 -4.98 -9.99 9.90
CA MET A 90 -5.34 -8.71 9.29
C MET A 90 -4.49 -7.53 9.80
N SER A 91 -3.85 -7.72 10.95
CA SER A 91 -2.84 -6.83 11.49
C SER A 91 -1.55 -6.79 10.70
N ASP A 92 -1.22 -7.87 9.98
CA ASP A 92 0.07 -8.12 9.34
C ASP A 92 0.05 -7.83 7.85
N VAL A 93 -1.08 -7.33 7.37
CA VAL A 93 -1.27 -7.04 5.95
C VAL A 93 -1.82 -5.64 5.71
N ALA A 94 -1.28 -5.00 4.69
CA ALA A 94 -1.97 -3.92 4.00
C ALA A 94 -2.91 -4.57 2.98
N TRP A 95 -4.21 -4.31 3.08
CA TRP A 95 -5.19 -4.86 2.18
C TRP A 95 -6.20 -3.81 1.72
N ASP A 96 -6.76 -4.06 0.57
CA ASP A 96 -7.83 -3.26 -0.02
C ASP A 96 -8.57 -4.14 -1.06
N HIS A 97 -9.66 -3.65 -1.62
CA HIS A 97 -10.48 -4.42 -2.55
C HIS A 97 -11.02 -3.58 -3.71
N VAL A 98 -11.38 -4.28 -4.77
CA VAL A 98 -12.11 -3.68 -5.90
C VAL A 98 -13.23 -4.61 -6.34
N VAL A 99 -14.39 -4.04 -6.67
CA VAL A 99 -15.48 -4.78 -7.30
C VAL A 99 -15.13 -4.99 -8.78
N THR A 100 -15.05 -6.24 -9.21
CA THR A 100 -14.67 -6.63 -10.58
C THR A 100 -15.84 -7.07 -11.43
N GLY A 101 -16.99 -7.30 -10.81
CA GLY A 101 -18.23 -7.65 -11.48
C GLY A 101 -19.43 -7.48 -10.57
N GLU A 102 -20.59 -7.23 -11.14
CA GLU A 102 -21.84 -7.10 -10.41
C GLU A 102 -22.93 -7.88 -11.17
N SER A 103 -23.68 -8.67 -10.44
CA SER A 103 -24.88 -9.34 -10.89
C SER A 103 -26.08 -8.90 -10.03
N ASP A 104 -27.28 -9.37 -10.36
CA ASP A 104 -28.47 -9.00 -9.59
C ASP A 104 -28.41 -9.48 -8.14
N LEU A 105 -27.73 -10.58 -7.87
CA LEU A 105 -27.65 -11.22 -6.55
C LEU A 105 -26.30 -11.05 -5.87
N ASP A 106 -25.20 -11.02 -6.65
CA ASP A 106 -23.84 -11.10 -6.14
C ASP A 106 -22.93 -10.00 -6.66
N LEU A 107 -21.91 -9.70 -5.89
CA LEU A 107 -20.77 -8.89 -6.26
C LEU A 107 -19.53 -9.80 -6.38
N ASP A 108 -18.84 -9.72 -7.50
CA ASP A 108 -17.50 -10.29 -7.65
C ASP A 108 -16.49 -9.26 -7.12
N VAL A 109 -15.75 -9.64 -6.09
CA VAL A 109 -14.78 -8.76 -5.43
C VAL A 109 -13.40 -9.37 -5.51
N MET A 110 -12.43 -8.59 -5.94
CA MET A 110 -11.03 -8.94 -5.86
C MET A 110 -10.39 -8.28 -4.64
N LEU A 111 -9.92 -9.10 -3.72
CA LEU A 111 -9.12 -8.70 -2.58
C LEU A 111 -7.65 -8.64 -2.99
N CYS A 112 -6.97 -7.57 -2.62
CA CYS A 112 -5.53 -7.41 -2.77
C CYS A 112 -4.93 -7.24 -1.38
N ALA A 113 -3.94 -8.05 -1.04
CA ALA A 113 -3.26 -7.98 0.25
C ALA A 113 -1.74 -8.13 0.05
N ALA A 114 -0.98 -7.39 0.81
CA ALA A 114 0.47 -7.51 0.85
C ALA A 114 0.94 -7.52 2.31
N LYS A 115 2.00 -8.26 2.62
CA LYS A 115 2.58 -8.26 3.96
C LYS A 115 3.03 -6.85 4.32
N LEU A 116 2.61 -6.38 5.49
CA LEU A 116 2.89 -5.00 5.92
C LEU A 116 4.39 -4.75 6.06
N GLU A 117 5.14 -5.74 6.51
CA GLU A 117 6.60 -5.68 6.59
C GLU A 117 7.25 -5.36 5.24
N ALA A 118 6.88 -6.09 4.18
CA ALA A 118 7.41 -5.86 2.83
C ALA A 118 7.00 -4.49 2.26
N VAL A 119 5.76 -4.09 2.53
CA VAL A 119 5.24 -2.78 2.11
C VAL A 119 5.94 -1.66 2.85
N ASP A 120 6.17 -1.81 4.16
CA ASP A 120 6.88 -0.83 4.97
C ASP A 120 8.34 -0.70 4.55
N ALA A 121 9.03 -1.82 4.27
CA ALA A 121 10.39 -1.81 3.75
C ALA A 121 10.49 -1.08 2.41
N LEU A 122 9.57 -1.36 1.48
CA LEU A 122 9.50 -0.68 0.19
C LEU A 122 9.24 0.82 0.35
N CYS A 123 8.28 1.21 1.20
CA CYS A 123 7.99 2.61 1.45
C CYS A 123 9.18 3.33 2.09
N ALA A 124 9.88 2.69 3.02
CA ALA A 124 11.09 3.24 3.64
C ALA A 124 12.20 3.47 2.62
N ALA A 125 12.40 2.53 1.68
CA ALA A 125 13.36 2.68 0.60
C ALA A 125 13.01 3.87 -0.32
N VAL A 126 11.72 4.03 -0.66
CA VAL A 126 11.23 5.16 -1.45
C VAL A 126 11.44 6.49 -0.72
N GLU A 127 11.12 6.55 0.59
CA GLU A 127 11.33 7.75 1.42
C GLU A 127 12.82 8.10 1.54
N SER A 128 13.69 7.10 1.71
CA SER A 128 15.15 7.28 1.80
C SER A 128 15.76 7.80 0.50
N ALA A 129 15.16 7.47 -0.65
CA ALA A 129 15.53 8.05 -1.95
C ALA A 129 15.03 9.53 -2.13
N GLY A 130 14.40 10.12 -1.12
CA GLY A 130 13.85 11.48 -1.16
C GLY A 130 12.51 11.61 -1.90
N LEU A 131 11.85 10.47 -2.17
CA LEU A 131 10.54 10.40 -2.79
C LEU A 131 9.45 10.21 -1.73
N GLN A 132 8.20 10.54 -2.04
CA GLN A 132 7.09 10.44 -1.11
C GLN A 132 6.05 9.44 -1.66
N PRO A 133 5.97 8.22 -1.13
CA PRO A 133 4.96 7.26 -1.57
C PRO A 133 3.57 7.75 -1.19
N ARG A 134 2.74 8.02 -2.19
CA ARG A 134 1.39 8.57 -2.04
C ARG A 134 0.30 7.54 -2.30
N VAL A 135 0.53 6.72 -3.30
CA VAL A 135 -0.36 5.62 -3.69
C VAL A 135 0.48 4.40 -3.93
N LEU A 136 0.03 3.27 -3.41
CA LEU A 136 0.66 1.98 -3.58
C LEU A 136 -0.32 1.05 -4.32
N VAL A 137 -0.10 0.88 -5.62
CA VAL A 137 -1.02 0.16 -6.51
C VAL A 137 -0.53 -1.26 -6.72
N PRO A 138 -1.38 -2.30 -6.55
CA PRO A 138 -1.05 -3.64 -7.02
C PRO A 138 -0.79 -3.68 -8.53
N GLY A 139 0.33 -4.27 -8.96
CA GLY A 139 0.68 -4.37 -10.39
C GLY A 139 -0.40 -5.05 -11.23
N VAL A 140 -1.08 -6.03 -10.67
CA VAL A 140 -2.20 -6.72 -11.33
C VAL A 140 -3.35 -5.78 -11.71
N LEU A 141 -3.67 -4.81 -10.86
CA LEU A 141 -4.73 -3.83 -11.14
C LEU A 141 -4.26 -2.75 -12.11
N ALA A 142 -3.02 -2.33 -11.98
CA ALA A 142 -2.40 -1.43 -12.94
C ALA A 142 -2.36 -2.07 -14.34
N LEU A 143 -1.94 -3.32 -14.44
CA LEU A 143 -1.96 -4.10 -15.68
C LEU A 143 -3.36 -4.19 -16.27
N ARG A 144 -4.38 -4.45 -15.47
CA ARG A 144 -5.78 -4.47 -15.91
C ARG A 144 -6.15 -3.17 -16.64
N VAL A 145 -5.83 -2.01 -16.06
CA VAL A 145 -6.16 -0.70 -16.65
C VAL A 145 -5.44 -0.50 -17.99
N ALA A 146 -4.16 -0.89 -18.09
CA ALA A 146 -3.41 -0.80 -19.34
C ALA A 146 -4.03 -1.63 -20.48
N LEU A 147 -4.75 -2.69 -20.12
CA LEU A 147 -5.29 -3.69 -21.06
C LEU A 147 -6.80 -3.52 -21.33
N GLU A 148 -7.53 -2.75 -20.52
CA GLU A 148 -8.98 -2.56 -20.67
C GLU A 148 -9.37 -2.04 -22.07
N ALA A 149 -8.57 -1.17 -22.65
CA ALA A 149 -8.81 -0.64 -24.01
C ALA A 149 -8.67 -1.71 -25.12
N ARG A 150 -8.04 -2.85 -24.81
CA ARG A 150 -7.84 -3.98 -25.74
C ARG A 150 -8.66 -5.22 -25.37
N ALA A 151 -9.35 -5.19 -24.24
CA ALA A 151 -10.25 -6.27 -23.85
C ALA A 151 -11.44 -6.30 -24.82
N ALA A 152 -11.28 -7.05 -25.87
CA ALA A 152 -12.35 -7.35 -26.83
C ALA A 152 -13.43 -8.20 -26.15
N SER A 153 -14.55 -8.40 -26.83
CA SER A 153 -15.63 -9.30 -26.43
C SER A 153 -15.18 -10.77 -26.24
N GLU A 154 -13.99 -11.11 -26.73
CA GLU A 154 -13.44 -12.45 -26.67
C GLU A 154 -12.61 -12.68 -25.41
N PRO A 155 -12.72 -13.89 -24.79
CA PRO A 155 -11.92 -14.27 -23.63
C PRO A 155 -10.43 -14.20 -23.95
N THR A 156 -9.73 -13.23 -23.38
CA THR A 156 -8.31 -12.97 -23.63
C THR A 156 -7.51 -13.16 -22.35
N LEU A 157 -6.48 -14.00 -22.40
CA LEU A 157 -5.54 -14.16 -21.30
C LEU A 157 -4.32 -13.26 -21.52
N PHE A 158 -4.12 -12.32 -20.63
CA PHE A 158 -2.91 -11.50 -20.59
C PHE A 158 -1.92 -12.13 -19.60
N ALA A 159 -0.66 -12.22 -20.00
CA ALA A 159 0.43 -12.71 -19.16
C ALA A 159 1.56 -11.69 -19.10
N ASN A 160 1.72 -11.06 -17.93
CA ASN A 160 2.85 -10.19 -17.64
C ASN A 160 4.00 -11.04 -17.08
N LEU A 161 4.99 -11.31 -17.91
CA LEU A 161 6.15 -12.15 -17.62
C LEU A 161 7.26 -11.32 -17.00
N GLY A 162 7.25 -11.20 -15.66
CA GLY A 162 8.30 -10.54 -14.92
C GLY A 162 9.56 -11.38 -14.73
N ALA A 163 10.51 -10.89 -13.97
CA ALA A 163 11.73 -11.61 -13.64
C ALA A 163 11.45 -12.79 -12.69
N ARG A 164 10.74 -12.56 -11.60
CA ARG A 164 10.48 -13.54 -10.51
C ARG A 164 9.08 -14.13 -10.54
N SER A 165 8.14 -13.45 -11.14
CA SER A 165 6.73 -13.87 -11.18
C SER A 165 6.09 -13.56 -12.52
N THR A 166 5.04 -14.33 -12.84
CA THR A 166 4.14 -14.09 -13.97
C THR A 166 2.75 -13.78 -13.44
N THR A 167 2.21 -12.64 -13.83
CA THR A 167 0.82 -12.29 -13.54
C THR A 167 -0.06 -12.64 -14.72
N LEU A 168 -1.00 -13.55 -14.49
CA LEU A 168 -2.03 -13.94 -15.44
C LEU A 168 -3.30 -13.14 -15.17
N LEU A 169 -3.89 -12.58 -16.22
CA LEU A 169 -5.12 -11.81 -16.16
C LEU A 169 -6.05 -12.29 -17.28
N LEU A 170 -7.10 -13.02 -16.94
CA LEU A 170 -8.15 -13.39 -17.88
C LEU A 170 -9.24 -12.33 -17.87
N VAL A 171 -9.49 -11.74 -19.02
CA VAL A 171 -10.53 -10.72 -19.23
C VAL A 171 -11.59 -11.28 -20.15
N GLU A 172 -12.84 -11.26 -19.69
CA GLU A 172 -14.02 -11.73 -20.43
C GLU A 172 -15.24 -10.87 -20.05
N ASN A 173 -15.90 -10.26 -21.02
CA ASN A 173 -17.14 -9.50 -20.80
C ASN A 173 -17.07 -8.52 -19.61
N ARG A 174 -15.96 -7.78 -19.49
CA ARG A 174 -15.65 -6.86 -18.36
C ARG A 174 -15.39 -7.57 -17.01
N ARG A 175 -15.51 -8.89 -16.92
CA ARG A 175 -15.05 -9.66 -15.76
C ARG A 175 -13.56 -9.92 -15.85
N VAL A 176 -12.92 -9.89 -14.73
CA VAL A 176 -11.47 -10.03 -14.64
C VAL A 176 -11.14 -11.08 -13.60
N HIS A 177 -10.30 -12.05 -13.98
CA HIS A 177 -9.73 -13.04 -13.09
C HIS A 177 -8.22 -12.93 -13.14
N ALA A 178 -7.57 -12.94 -11.99
CA ALA A 178 -6.13 -12.82 -11.92
C ALA A 178 -5.50 -13.91 -11.07
N ARG A 179 -4.30 -14.31 -11.43
CA ARG A 179 -3.45 -15.22 -10.66
C ARG A 179 -2.00 -14.86 -10.87
N THR A 180 -1.24 -14.81 -9.80
CA THR A 180 0.21 -14.65 -9.86
C THR A 180 0.88 -16.00 -9.68
N LEU A 181 1.77 -16.35 -10.59
CA LEU A 181 2.60 -17.53 -10.58
C LEU A 181 3.98 -17.17 -10.06
N ALA A 182 4.55 -17.97 -9.17
CA ALA A 182 5.92 -17.80 -8.67
C ALA A 182 6.94 -18.34 -9.69
N MET A 183 6.83 -17.91 -10.93
CA MET A 183 7.76 -18.23 -12.01
C MET A 183 7.91 -17.04 -12.97
N GLY A 184 9.11 -16.79 -13.44
CA GLY A 184 9.42 -15.68 -14.34
C GLY A 184 10.71 -15.91 -15.09
N GLY A 185 11.21 -14.90 -15.78
CA GLY A 185 12.38 -14.99 -16.66
C GLY A 185 13.67 -15.40 -15.98
N GLN A 186 13.79 -15.20 -14.67
CA GLN A 186 14.95 -15.66 -13.89
C GLN A 186 15.11 -17.18 -13.90
N HIS A 187 14.04 -17.95 -14.08
CA HIS A 187 14.15 -19.41 -14.19
C HIS A 187 14.92 -19.84 -15.45
N VAL A 188 14.74 -19.10 -16.56
CA VAL A 188 15.54 -19.35 -17.79
C VAL A 188 16.99 -18.96 -17.56
N THR A 189 17.23 -17.79 -16.96
CA THR A 189 18.56 -17.28 -16.69
C THR A 189 19.33 -18.20 -15.74
N GLN A 190 18.70 -18.62 -14.66
CA GLN A 190 19.27 -19.54 -13.69
C GLN A 190 19.64 -20.87 -14.34
N GLN A 191 18.75 -21.42 -15.17
CA GLN A 191 19.01 -22.67 -15.88
C GLN A 191 20.18 -22.53 -16.87
N LEU A 192 20.32 -21.38 -17.52
CA LEU A 192 21.46 -21.11 -18.40
C LEU A 192 22.76 -21.01 -17.62
N VAL A 193 22.79 -20.29 -16.51
CA VAL A 193 23.94 -20.19 -15.61
C VAL A 193 24.39 -21.57 -15.13
N GLU A 194 23.45 -22.41 -14.68
CA GLU A 194 23.75 -23.76 -14.17
C GLU A 194 24.29 -24.72 -15.24
N ILE A 195 23.72 -24.67 -16.46
CA ILE A 195 24.10 -25.58 -17.54
C ILE A 195 25.40 -25.15 -18.26
N GLN A 196 25.58 -23.83 -18.41
CA GLN A 196 26.67 -23.28 -19.22
C GLN A 196 27.84 -22.75 -18.39
N ASP A 197 27.72 -22.74 -17.06
CA ASP A 197 28.71 -22.18 -16.13
C ASP A 197 29.15 -20.76 -16.54
N CYS A 198 28.14 -19.92 -16.91
CA CYS A 198 28.33 -18.55 -17.38
C CYS A 198 27.84 -17.53 -16.36
N ASP A 199 28.29 -16.29 -16.52
CA ASP A 199 27.82 -15.20 -15.68
C ASP A 199 26.33 -14.88 -15.92
N TRP A 200 25.66 -14.38 -14.87
CA TRP A 200 24.26 -13.99 -14.93
C TRP A 200 23.98 -12.96 -16.04
N ALA A 201 24.88 -12.00 -16.22
CA ALA A 201 24.73 -10.97 -17.23
C ALA A 201 24.77 -11.54 -18.66
N ASP A 202 25.65 -12.48 -18.92
CA ASP A 202 25.77 -13.18 -20.20
C ASP A 202 24.50 -14.02 -20.47
N ALA A 203 24.04 -14.76 -19.48
CA ALA A 203 22.80 -15.54 -19.58
C ALA A 203 21.57 -14.66 -19.90
N GLU A 204 21.46 -13.49 -19.26
CA GLU A 204 20.41 -12.51 -19.56
C GLU A 204 20.52 -11.96 -20.98
N GLU A 205 21.74 -11.60 -21.43
CA GLU A 205 21.97 -11.13 -22.80
C GLU A 205 21.61 -12.20 -23.83
N TRP A 206 22.06 -13.43 -23.66
CA TRP A 206 21.75 -14.53 -24.59
C TRP A 206 20.26 -14.80 -24.69
N LYS A 207 19.57 -14.80 -23.57
CA LYS A 207 18.12 -14.99 -23.50
C LYS A 207 17.33 -13.99 -24.39
N ILE A 208 17.80 -12.75 -24.45
CA ILE A 208 17.10 -11.65 -25.14
C ILE A 208 17.61 -11.43 -26.57
N SER A 209 18.93 -11.49 -26.77
CA SER A 209 19.56 -11.13 -28.05
C SER A 209 19.46 -12.19 -29.12
N GLY A 210 19.15 -13.43 -28.74
CA GLY A 210 19.22 -14.58 -29.63
C GLY A 210 20.65 -15.04 -29.95
N ARG A 211 21.68 -14.42 -29.35
CA ARG A 211 23.02 -14.97 -29.39
C ARG A 211 23.03 -16.34 -28.72
N ASN A 212 23.78 -17.28 -29.27
CA ASN A 212 23.79 -18.66 -28.78
C ASN A 212 22.39 -19.31 -28.74
N ALA A 213 21.54 -19.05 -29.74
CA ALA A 213 20.16 -19.54 -29.78
C ALA A 213 20.03 -21.05 -29.51
N ALA A 214 20.97 -21.86 -30.01
CA ALA A 214 21.00 -23.32 -29.77
C ALA A 214 21.19 -23.67 -28.29
N VAL A 215 21.91 -22.84 -27.55
CA VAL A 215 22.16 -23.01 -26.10
C VAL A 215 20.94 -22.56 -25.29
N VAL A 216 20.30 -21.49 -25.73
CA VAL A 216 19.16 -20.87 -25.04
C VAL A 216 17.86 -21.66 -25.28
N ALA A 217 17.67 -22.21 -26.47
CA ALA A 217 16.44 -22.88 -26.88
C ALA A 217 15.92 -23.92 -25.89
N PRO A 218 16.73 -24.87 -25.34
CA PRO A 218 16.22 -25.86 -24.39
C PRO A 218 15.70 -25.26 -23.10
N ALA A 219 16.35 -24.20 -22.58
CA ALA A 219 15.91 -23.52 -21.37
C ALA A 219 14.59 -22.76 -21.59
N VAL A 220 14.46 -22.07 -22.74
CA VAL A 220 13.22 -21.37 -23.12
C VAL A 220 12.10 -22.37 -23.38
N GLU A 221 12.38 -23.51 -24.03
CA GLU A 221 11.39 -24.57 -24.26
C GLU A 221 10.90 -25.19 -22.94
N SER A 222 11.81 -25.47 -22.02
CA SER A 222 11.45 -25.94 -20.67
C SER A 222 10.56 -24.94 -19.96
N PHE A 223 10.91 -23.66 -19.99
CA PHE A 223 10.11 -22.57 -19.42
C PHE A 223 8.74 -22.45 -20.10
N ALA A 224 8.68 -22.45 -21.43
CA ALA A 224 7.44 -22.39 -22.18
C ALA A 224 6.51 -23.56 -21.88
N THR A 225 7.08 -24.75 -21.71
CA THR A 225 6.31 -25.96 -21.32
C THR A 225 5.68 -25.82 -19.95
N ARG A 226 6.47 -25.41 -18.95
CA ARG A 226 5.99 -25.19 -17.57
C ARG A 226 4.97 -24.06 -17.52
N LEU A 227 5.23 -22.95 -18.21
CA LEU A 227 4.32 -21.80 -18.30
C LEU A 227 2.99 -22.20 -18.97
N GLY A 228 3.03 -22.95 -20.06
CA GLY A 228 1.84 -23.44 -20.74
C GLY A 228 0.98 -24.35 -19.84
N GLN A 229 1.62 -25.22 -19.06
CA GLN A 229 0.93 -26.04 -18.06
C GLN A 229 0.24 -25.18 -17.00
N GLU A 230 0.93 -24.19 -16.46
CA GLU A 230 0.38 -23.29 -15.44
C GLU A 230 -0.73 -22.39 -16.01
N ILE A 231 -0.61 -21.93 -17.25
CA ILE A 231 -1.69 -21.21 -17.95
C ILE A 231 -2.92 -22.10 -18.07
N THR A 232 -2.76 -23.35 -18.52
CA THR A 232 -3.86 -24.32 -18.66
C THR A 232 -4.53 -24.60 -17.30
N ARG A 233 -3.72 -24.83 -16.26
CA ARG A 233 -4.24 -25.03 -14.89
C ARG A 233 -5.01 -23.80 -14.40
N SER A 234 -4.50 -22.60 -14.70
CA SER A 234 -5.14 -21.34 -14.32
C SER A 234 -6.45 -21.12 -15.05
N ALA A 235 -6.53 -21.42 -16.35
CA ALA A 235 -7.76 -21.36 -17.14
C ALA A 235 -8.83 -22.31 -16.57
N VAL A 236 -8.46 -23.55 -16.24
CA VAL A 236 -9.35 -24.52 -15.58
C VAL A 236 -9.81 -24.03 -14.21
N HIS A 237 -8.90 -23.43 -13.44
CA HIS A 237 -9.24 -22.86 -12.13
C HIS A 237 -10.25 -21.71 -12.26
N PHE A 238 -10.04 -20.78 -13.18
CA PHE A 238 -10.97 -19.67 -13.44
C PHE A 238 -12.34 -20.18 -13.90
N LYS A 239 -12.36 -21.18 -14.78
CA LYS A 239 -13.61 -21.82 -15.22
C LYS A 239 -14.38 -22.42 -14.04
N ARG A 240 -13.70 -23.14 -13.14
CA ARG A 240 -14.34 -23.76 -11.95
C ARG A 240 -14.85 -22.74 -10.95
N GLN A 241 -14.10 -21.67 -10.72
CA GLN A 241 -14.40 -20.67 -9.70
C GLN A 241 -15.53 -19.73 -10.12
N SER A 242 -15.58 -19.33 -11.38
CA SER A 242 -16.46 -18.25 -11.86
C SER A 242 -17.25 -18.55 -13.11
N GLY A 243 -17.06 -19.74 -13.70
CA GLY A 243 -17.66 -20.10 -14.99
C GLY A 243 -17.00 -19.40 -16.19
N ALA A 244 -15.81 -18.81 -16.02
CA ALA A 244 -15.10 -18.13 -17.09
C ALA A 244 -14.85 -19.03 -18.30
N ALA A 245 -14.95 -18.49 -19.51
CA ALA A 245 -14.63 -19.23 -20.72
C ALA A 245 -13.11 -19.46 -20.84
N SER A 246 -12.75 -20.49 -21.60
CA SER A 246 -11.34 -20.72 -21.93
C SER A 246 -10.82 -19.59 -22.82
N PRO A 247 -9.58 -19.12 -22.63
CA PRO A 247 -9.03 -18.07 -23.45
C PRO A 247 -8.90 -18.49 -24.92
N THR A 248 -9.29 -17.61 -25.83
CA THR A 248 -9.17 -17.79 -27.29
C THR A 248 -7.87 -17.24 -27.83
N ARG A 249 -7.21 -16.36 -27.07
CA ARG A 249 -5.89 -15.80 -27.38
C ARG A 249 -5.12 -15.47 -26.10
N ILE A 250 -3.81 -15.44 -26.23
CA ILE A 250 -2.88 -15.05 -25.16
C ILE A 250 -2.10 -13.83 -25.60
N VAL A 251 -1.98 -12.87 -24.70
CA VAL A 251 -1.22 -11.64 -24.94
C VAL A 251 -0.11 -11.54 -23.91
N LEU A 252 1.13 -11.51 -24.37
CA LEU A 252 2.32 -11.46 -23.52
C LEU A 252 2.83 -10.03 -23.39
N THR A 253 3.26 -9.69 -22.20
CA THR A 253 4.03 -8.49 -21.90
C THR A 253 5.04 -8.79 -20.79
N GLY A 254 5.83 -7.82 -20.38
CA GLY A 254 6.86 -8.00 -19.36
C GLY A 254 8.21 -8.37 -19.94
N GLY A 255 9.26 -8.21 -19.15
CA GLY A 255 10.65 -8.37 -19.60
C GLY A 255 10.98 -9.76 -20.14
N ALA A 256 10.43 -10.81 -19.52
CA ALA A 256 10.69 -12.18 -19.96
C ALA A 256 9.95 -12.57 -21.25
N ALA A 257 8.95 -11.80 -21.68
CA ALA A 257 8.30 -12.00 -22.98
C ALA A 257 9.27 -11.77 -24.18
N ARG A 258 10.40 -11.11 -23.92
CA ARG A 258 11.48 -10.90 -24.91
C ARG A 258 12.36 -12.13 -25.15
N ALA A 259 12.21 -13.19 -24.35
CA ALA A 259 12.98 -14.42 -24.56
C ALA A 259 12.69 -14.97 -25.97
N VAL A 260 13.77 -15.19 -26.72
CA VAL A 260 13.71 -15.54 -28.14
C VAL A 260 12.98 -16.86 -28.34
N GLY A 261 11.96 -16.85 -29.21
CA GLY A 261 11.15 -18.02 -29.53
C GLY A 261 10.08 -18.38 -28.49
N LEU A 262 9.96 -17.63 -27.39
CA LEU A 262 8.99 -17.94 -26.35
C LEU A 262 7.53 -17.84 -26.82
N PRO A 263 7.10 -16.81 -27.56
CA PRO A 263 5.72 -16.72 -28.02
C PRO A 263 5.30 -17.90 -28.88
N GLU A 264 6.16 -18.30 -29.81
CA GLU A 264 5.91 -19.40 -30.76
C GLU A 264 5.86 -20.74 -30.02
N LEU A 265 6.81 -20.99 -29.14
CA LEU A 265 6.87 -22.20 -28.32
C LEU A 265 5.66 -22.31 -27.39
N LEU A 266 5.27 -21.19 -26.76
CA LEU A 266 4.09 -21.17 -25.91
C LEU A 266 2.81 -21.39 -26.71
N GLY A 267 2.65 -20.72 -27.85
CA GLY A 267 1.51 -20.90 -28.76
C GLY A 267 1.32 -22.35 -29.20
N ALA A 268 2.42 -23.00 -29.57
CA ALA A 268 2.41 -24.44 -29.92
C ALA A 268 1.99 -25.34 -28.74
N ARG A 269 2.35 -24.97 -27.51
CA ARG A 269 2.04 -25.77 -26.30
C ARG A 269 0.59 -25.62 -25.83
N VAL A 270 0.04 -24.42 -25.90
CA VAL A 270 -1.32 -24.13 -25.43
C VAL A 270 -2.37 -24.23 -26.53
N ASN A 271 -1.94 -24.34 -27.78
CA ASN A 271 -2.78 -24.38 -28.99
C ASN A 271 -3.73 -23.16 -29.08
N VAL A 272 -3.22 -21.99 -28.74
CA VAL A 272 -3.92 -20.70 -28.76
C VAL A 272 -2.97 -19.66 -29.34
N PRO A 273 -3.44 -18.71 -30.18
CA PRO A 273 -2.62 -17.63 -30.69
C PRO A 273 -1.97 -16.81 -29.56
N VAL A 274 -0.68 -16.53 -29.71
CA VAL A 274 0.11 -15.78 -28.74
C VAL A 274 0.65 -14.53 -29.40
N GLU A 275 0.36 -13.37 -28.83
CA GLU A 275 0.76 -12.06 -29.33
C GLU A 275 1.57 -11.32 -28.27
N ILE A 276 2.45 -10.42 -28.69
CA ILE A 276 3.18 -9.51 -27.78
C ILE A 276 2.43 -8.17 -27.72
N PHE A 277 2.25 -7.67 -26.51
CA PHE A 277 1.66 -6.36 -26.23
C PHE A 277 2.73 -5.34 -25.89
N ASP A 278 2.86 -4.31 -26.75
CA ASP A 278 3.65 -3.13 -26.41
C ASP A 278 2.77 -2.10 -25.67
N PRO A 279 2.99 -1.86 -24.38
CA PRO A 279 2.22 -0.90 -23.59
C PRO A 279 2.46 0.56 -24.00
N LEU A 280 3.56 0.85 -24.70
CA LEU A 280 3.89 2.20 -25.14
C LEU A 280 3.25 2.57 -26.48
N ALA A 281 2.67 1.63 -27.22
CA ALA A 281 2.07 1.87 -28.55
C ALA A 281 1.00 2.98 -28.56
N ALA A 282 0.33 3.23 -27.42
CA ALA A 282 -0.69 4.28 -27.28
C ALA A 282 -0.21 5.48 -26.44
N VAL A 283 1.08 5.53 -26.10
CA VAL A 283 1.70 6.57 -25.26
C VAL A 283 2.53 7.50 -26.13
N GLU A 284 2.34 8.80 -25.98
CA GLU A 284 3.19 9.80 -26.62
C GLU A 284 4.53 9.87 -25.87
N ILE A 285 5.62 9.50 -26.52
CA ILE A 285 6.95 9.47 -25.91
C ILE A 285 7.67 10.78 -26.23
N GLN A 286 8.03 11.53 -25.18
CA GLN A 286 8.82 12.73 -25.32
C GLN A 286 10.29 12.39 -25.59
N ARG A 287 11.02 13.31 -26.25
CA ARG A 287 12.41 13.12 -26.65
C ARG A 287 13.30 12.71 -25.47
N ALA A 288 13.13 13.34 -24.32
CA ALA A 288 13.91 13.01 -23.12
C ALA A 288 13.72 11.56 -22.65
N ALA A 289 12.52 11.00 -22.80
CA ALA A 289 12.26 9.61 -22.46
C ALA A 289 12.77 8.65 -23.55
N ALA A 290 12.69 9.05 -24.82
CA ALA A 290 13.23 8.28 -25.93
C ALA A 290 14.77 8.18 -25.84
N ASP A 291 15.44 9.31 -25.63
CA ASP A 291 16.90 9.39 -25.46
C ASP A 291 17.41 8.58 -24.25
N ALA A 292 16.56 8.36 -23.25
CA ALA A 292 16.86 7.53 -22.08
C ALA A 292 16.68 6.01 -22.32
N GLY A 293 16.41 5.57 -23.55
CA GLY A 293 16.33 4.15 -23.93
C GLY A 293 15.04 3.45 -23.48
N VAL A 294 13.92 4.16 -23.39
CA VAL A 294 12.65 3.57 -22.95
C VAL A 294 12.17 2.43 -23.85
N ALA A 295 12.50 2.46 -25.14
CA ALA A 295 12.13 1.42 -26.11
C ALA A 295 12.73 0.04 -25.73
N ASP A 296 13.91 0.00 -25.14
CA ASP A 296 14.60 -1.23 -24.76
C ASP A 296 13.88 -2.00 -23.65
N VAL A 297 13.07 -1.31 -22.87
CA VAL A 297 12.33 -1.90 -21.74
C VAL A 297 10.82 -1.73 -21.86
N ALA A 298 10.33 -1.37 -23.05
CA ALA A 298 8.92 -1.05 -23.28
C ALA A 298 7.95 -2.09 -22.69
N LEU A 299 8.21 -3.38 -22.94
CA LEU A 299 7.35 -4.47 -22.45
C LEU A 299 7.29 -4.58 -20.92
N GLN A 300 8.28 -4.03 -20.20
CA GLN A 300 8.31 -4.05 -18.73
C GLN A 300 7.44 -2.97 -18.10
N LEU A 301 6.91 -2.03 -18.91
CA LEU A 301 6.22 -0.84 -18.42
C LEU A 301 4.69 -0.96 -18.37
N ALA A 302 4.13 -2.13 -18.66
CA ALA A 302 2.68 -2.30 -18.76
C ALA A 302 1.94 -1.87 -17.48
N ASP A 303 2.41 -2.29 -16.32
CA ASP A 303 1.85 -1.91 -15.01
C ASP A 303 2.06 -0.42 -14.71
N LEU A 304 3.21 0.16 -15.09
CA LEU A 304 3.46 1.58 -14.88
C LEU A 304 2.57 2.46 -15.77
N VAL A 305 2.36 2.04 -17.02
CA VAL A 305 1.44 2.72 -17.95
C VAL A 305 0.01 2.67 -17.42
N GLY A 306 -0.45 1.51 -16.94
CA GLY A 306 -1.78 1.37 -16.38
C GLY A 306 -1.96 2.15 -15.08
N ALA A 307 -0.97 2.16 -14.21
CA ALA A 307 -0.98 2.98 -12.99
C ALA A 307 -1.06 4.48 -13.33
N ALA A 308 -0.30 4.92 -14.33
CA ALA A 308 -0.35 6.31 -14.80
C ALA A 308 -1.71 6.67 -15.40
N GLN A 309 -2.29 5.80 -16.23
CA GLN A 309 -3.64 5.98 -16.77
C GLN A 309 -4.67 6.14 -15.66
N GLN A 310 -4.64 5.26 -14.67
CA GLN A 310 -5.55 5.27 -13.53
C GLN A 310 -5.42 6.55 -12.70
N GLN A 311 -4.21 6.94 -12.34
CA GLN A 311 -3.96 8.12 -11.51
C GLN A 311 -4.32 9.43 -12.23
N LEU A 312 -4.06 9.51 -13.53
CA LEU A 312 -4.33 10.70 -14.33
C LEU A 312 -5.79 10.78 -14.81
N ALA A 313 -6.54 9.67 -14.79
CA ALA A 313 -7.98 9.67 -15.03
C ALA A 313 -8.78 10.25 -13.84
N GLY A 314 -8.18 10.32 -12.64
CA GLY A 314 -8.86 10.84 -11.45
C GLY A 314 -9.91 9.88 -10.89
N ASP A 315 -9.79 8.59 -11.19
CA ASP A 315 -10.77 7.58 -10.79
C ASP A 315 -10.78 7.42 -9.25
N ALA A 316 -11.92 7.69 -8.63
CA ALA A 316 -12.05 7.86 -7.18
C ALA A 316 -11.84 6.57 -6.35
N ARG A 317 -11.76 5.40 -6.99
CA ARG A 317 -11.61 4.10 -6.32
C ARG A 317 -10.40 3.33 -6.82
N THR A 318 -9.23 3.87 -6.57
CA THR A 318 -7.97 3.15 -6.73
C THR A 318 -7.70 2.32 -5.49
N VAL A 319 -7.49 1.02 -5.65
CA VAL A 319 -6.92 0.19 -4.57
C VAL A 319 -5.58 0.78 -4.15
N ASN A 320 -5.44 1.02 -2.87
CA ASN A 320 -4.23 1.61 -2.32
C ASN A 320 -3.76 0.81 -1.11
N LEU A 321 -2.65 0.10 -1.28
CA LEU A 321 -2.01 -0.70 -0.21
C LEU A 321 -1.04 0.11 0.64
N LEU A 322 -1.13 1.43 0.62
CA LEU A 322 -0.29 2.29 1.46
C LEU A 322 -0.56 2.01 2.95
N PRO A 323 0.50 1.85 3.78
CA PRO A 323 0.34 1.60 5.19
C PRO A 323 -0.48 2.68 5.90
N PRO A 324 -1.26 2.32 6.94
CA PRO A 324 -2.10 3.28 7.65
C PRO A 324 -1.32 4.50 8.19
N ARG A 325 -0.09 4.29 8.64
CA ARG A 325 0.80 5.36 9.14
C ARG A 325 1.08 6.45 8.09
N LEU A 326 1.22 6.07 6.82
CA LEU A 326 1.46 7.01 5.73
C LEU A 326 0.17 7.64 5.21
N ARG A 327 -0.95 6.91 5.25
CA ARG A 327 -2.29 7.46 4.91
C ARG A 327 -2.68 8.59 5.86
N THR A 328 -2.52 8.40 7.16
CA THR A 328 -2.85 9.43 8.16
C THR A 328 -1.99 10.68 8.00
N ARG A 329 -0.70 10.50 7.67
CA ARG A 329 0.21 11.63 7.41
C ARG A 329 -0.21 12.44 6.18
N GLU A 330 -0.66 11.77 5.14
CA GLU A 330 -1.17 12.39 3.91
C GLU A 330 -2.48 13.16 4.16
N ASP A 331 -3.43 12.55 4.88
CA ASP A 331 -4.70 13.17 5.22
C ASP A 331 -4.51 14.42 6.07
N THR A 332 -3.57 14.36 7.01
CA THR A 332 -3.20 15.52 7.82
C THR A 332 -2.61 16.63 6.96
N ARG A 333 -1.70 16.29 6.03
CA ARG A 333 -1.09 17.25 5.11
C ARG A 333 -2.11 17.90 4.16
N ARG A 334 -3.08 17.14 3.67
CA ARG A 334 -4.19 17.68 2.86
C ARG A 334 -5.06 18.66 3.64
N ARG A 335 -5.21 18.45 4.95
CA ARG A 335 -5.99 19.33 5.83
C ARG A 335 -5.21 20.56 6.29
N GLN A 336 -3.88 20.54 6.22
CA GLN A 336 -3.03 21.69 6.63
C GLN A 336 -3.45 23.03 6.01
N PRO A 337 -3.72 23.17 4.68
CA PRO A 337 -4.15 24.44 4.13
C PRO A 337 -5.50 24.90 4.69
N TRP A 338 -6.41 23.98 4.99
CA TRP A 338 -7.69 24.31 5.64
C TRP A 338 -7.52 24.74 7.08
N PHE A 339 -6.57 24.14 7.81
CA PHE A 339 -6.20 24.61 9.15
C PHE A 339 -5.55 25.99 9.10
N ALA A 340 -4.72 26.27 8.10
CA ALA A 340 -4.14 27.60 7.89
C ALA A 340 -5.24 28.62 7.56
N VAL A 341 -6.18 28.30 6.67
CA VAL A 341 -7.33 29.17 6.36
C VAL A 341 -8.20 29.37 7.59
N ALA A 342 -8.48 28.31 8.36
CA ALA A 342 -9.25 28.42 9.60
C ALA A 342 -8.52 29.31 10.62
N ALA A 343 -7.20 29.16 10.77
CA ALA A 343 -6.39 30.01 11.65
C ALA A 343 -6.41 31.48 11.20
N VAL A 344 -6.32 31.74 9.88
CA VAL A 344 -6.42 33.09 9.31
C VAL A 344 -7.81 33.67 9.51
N LEU A 345 -8.89 32.89 9.31
CA LEU A 345 -10.26 33.34 9.57
C LEU A 345 -10.51 33.63 11.05
N VAL A 346 -9.97 32.78 11.94
CA VAL A 346 -10.00 33.03 13.38
C VAL A 346 -9.23 34.29 13.72
N ALA A 347 -8.01 34.48 13.19
CA ALA A 347 -7.23 35.70 13.38
C ALA A 347 -7.94 36.93 12.79
N ALA A 348 -8.54 36.84 11.60
CA ALA A 348 -9.33 37.90 10.97
C ALA A 348 -10.58 38.23 11.78
N ALA A 349 -11.26 37.23 12.36
CA ALA A 349 -12.42 37.43 13.24
C ALA A 349 -12.05 38.19 14.53
N PHE A 350 -10.78 38.10 14.97
CA PHE A 350 -10.26 38.89 16.10
C PHE A 350 -9.75 40.27 15.68
N VAL A 351 -9.13 40.36 14.52
CA VAL A 351 -8.53 41.61 14.02
C VAL A 351 -9.60 42.59 13.48
N ALA A 352 -10.63 42.08 12.78
CA ALA A 352 -11.68 42.93 12.21
C ALA A 352 -12.48 43.72 13.26
N PRO A 353 -12.94 43.09 14.38
CA PRO A 353 -13.54 43.84 15.48
C PRO A 353 -12.57 44.87 16.10
N LEU A 354 -11.28 44.51 16.19
CA LEU A 354 -10.25 45.37 16.78
C LEU A 354 -9.99 46.65 15.94
N LEU A 355 -9.98 46.49 14.61
CA LEU A 355 -9.88 47.63 13.67
C LEU A 355 -11.17 48.48 13.68
N TYR A 356 -12.34 47.82 13.66
CA TYR A 356 -13.64 48.49 13.74
C TYR A 356 -13.80 49.24 15.06
N TYR A 357 -13.38 48.67 16.20
CA TYR A 357 -13.39 49.33 17.50
C TYR A 357 -12.39 50.50 17.56
N ARG A 358 -11.22 50.42 16.92
CA ARG A 358 -10.27 51.52 16.83
C ARG A 358 -10.86 52.72 16.08
N GLU A 359 -11.50 52.51 14.93
CA GLU A 359 -12.14 53.59 14.18
C GLU A 359 -13.35 54.14 14.93
N TRP A 360 -14.10 53.28 15.58
CA TRP A 360 -15.25 53.69 16.39
C TRP A 360 -14.83 54.43 17.66
N GLU A 361 -13.76 54.00 18.30
CA GLU A 361 -13.12 54.68 19.43
C GLU A 361 -12.65 56.08 19.05
N ALA A 362 -12.05 56.23 17.86
CA ALA A 362 -11.63 57.52 17.33
C ALA A 362 -12.84 58.50 17.14
N ALA A 363 -13.94 57.96 16.60
CA ALA A 363 -15.18 58.71 16.40
C ALA A 363 -15.93 59.06 17.70
N LEU A 364 -15.93 58.11 18.70
CA LEU A 364 -16.50 58.37 20.02
C LEU A 364 -15.65 59.30 20.86
N ARG A 365 -14.33 59.21 20.76
CA ARG A 365 -13.41 60.13 21.50
C ARG A 365 -13.68 61.58 21.17
N GLN A 366 -14.08 61.91 19.94
CA GLN A 366 -14.47 63.28 19.57
C GLN A 366 -15.80 63.69 20.24
N LYS A 367 -16.74 62.76 20.47
CA LYS A 367 -18.01 63.06 21.13
C LYS A 367 -17.96 62.97 22.66
N ILE A 368 -17.06 62.15 23.20
CA ILE A 368 -16.90 61.88 24.63
C ILE A 368 -16.00 62.90 25.31
N VAL A 369 -15.12 63.62 24.58
CA VAL A 369 -14.24 64.66 25.14
C VAL A 369 -15.02 65.76 25.88
N ALA A 370 -16.29 65.97 25.53
CA ALA A 370 -17.15 66.94 26.19
C ALA A 370 -17.85 66.42 27.48
N VAL A 371 -18.02 65.07 27.59
CA VAL A 371 -18.76 64.44 28.70
C VAL A 371 -17.84 63.67 29.67
N ASP A 372 -16.64 63.26 29.19
CA ASP A 372 -15.76 62.37 29.92
C ASP A 372 -14.71 63.02 30.83
N ALA A 373 -14.68 64.36 30.91
CA ALA A 373 -13.79 65.03 31.86
C ALA A 373 -14.09 64.65 33.34
N GLU A 374 -15.32 64.26 33.66
CA GLU A 374 -15.74 63.86 35.00
C GLU A 374 -15.85 62.35 35.24
N ILE A 375 -16.13 61.54 34.19
CA ILE A 375 -16.43 60.11 34.35
C ILE A 375 -15.34 59.21 33.71
N ALA A 376 -14.40 59.78 32.92
CA ALA A 376 -13.38 59.08 32.18
C ALA A 376 -12.46 58.13 32.99
N PRO A 377 -11.97 58.45 34.21
CA PRO A 377 -11.04 57.58 34.92
C PRO A 377 -11.69 56.30 35.47
N LEU A 378 -12.99 56.33 35.79
CA LEU A 378 -13.68 55.15 36.34
C LEU A 378 -14.13 54.22 35.23
N ARG A 379 -14.69 54.74 34.11
CA ARG A 379 -15.08 53.91 32.95
C ARG A 379 -13.86 53.31 32.23
N ALA A 380 -12.77 54.03 32.16
CA ALA A 380 -11.53 53.51 31.59
C ALA A 380 -10.95 52.31 32.41
N ARG A 381 -11.11 52.35 33.75
CA ARG A 381 -10.72 51.22 34.61
C ARG A 381 -11.64 50.02 34.44
N GLU A 382 -12.95 50.22 34.32
CA GLU A 382 -13.95 49.16 34.14
C GLU A 382 -13.80 48.46 32.78
N ALA A 383 -13.59 49.21 31.69
CA ALA A 383 -13.34 48.67 30.36
C ALA A 383 -12.05 47.82 30.30
N ARG A 384 -10.94 48.32 30.96
CA ARG A 384 -9.71 47.54 31.03
C ARG A 384 -9.86 46.23 31.85
N ASN A 385 -10.58 46.26 32.97
CA ASN A 385 -10.79 45.08 33.76
C ASN A 385 -11.64 44.03 33.00
N ARG A 386 -12.64 44.48 32.24
CA ARG A 386 -13.48 43.58 31.43
C ARG A 386 -12.71 42.91 30.31
N ALA A 387 -11.90 43.64 29.58
CA ALA A 387 -11.01 43.12 28.54
C ALA A 387 -9.96 42.12 29.10
N ASN A 388 -9.45 42.40 30.31
CA ASN A 388 -8.51 41.48 30.97
C ASN A 388 -9.20 40.19 31.40
N PHE A 389 -10.44 40.23 31.85
CA PHE A 389 -11.20 39.01 32.17
C PHE A 389 -11.56 38.17 30.95
N GLU A 390 -11.91 38.82 29.81
CA GLU A 390 -12.19 38.13 28.55
C GLU A 390 -10.90 37.49 27.96
N GLN A 391 -9.78 38.19 28.04
CA GLN A 391 -8.48 37.64 27.64
C GLN A 391 -8.06 36.45 28.53
N LEU A 392 -8.33 36.50 29.82
CA LEU A 392 -8.01 35.45 30.76
C LEU A 392 -8.87 34.20 30.49
N ALA A 393 -10.16 34.39 30.20
CA ALA A 393 -11.05 33.29 29.84
C ALA A 393 -10.64 32.61 28.50
N ALA A 394 -10.30 33.42 27.48
CA ALA A 394 -9.85 32.88 26.20
C ALA A 394 -8.49 32.15 26.28
N LEU A 395 -7.55 32.65 27.09
CA LEU A 395 -6.27 31.97 27.36
C LEU A 395 -6.45 30.70 28.15
N GLN A 396 -7.40 30.66 29.12
CA GLN A 396 -7.71 29.46 29.87
C GLN A 396 -8.32 28.35 29.00
N GLU A 397 -9.19 28.68 28.06
CA GLU A 397 -9.73 27.73 27.08
C GLU A 397 -8.65 27.18 26.14
N GLN A 398 -7.75 28.03 25.64
CA GLN A 398 -6.61 27.61 24.82
C GLN A 398 -5.64 26.69 25.58
N VAL A 399 -5.33 27.03 26.83
CA VAL A 399 -4.48 26.19 27.70
C VAL A 399 -5.14 24.84 27.96
N LYS A 400 -6.46 24.82 28.20
CA LYS A 400 -7.20 23.58 28.44
C LYS A 400 -7.24 22.67 27.19
N ALA A 401 -7.42 23.25 26.02
CA ALA A 401 -7.36 22.53 24.75
C ALA A 401 -5.96 21.95 24.48
N LEU A 402 -4.90 22.74 24.71
CA LEU A 402 -3.50 22.29 24.57
C LEU A 402 -3.12 21.22 25.59
N GLN A 403 -3.60 21.34 26.83
CA GLN A 403 -3.38 20.32 27.86
C GLN A 403 -4.08 19.00 27.50
N GLY A 404 -5.27 19.05 26.88
CA GLY A 404 -5.97 17.86 26.39
C GLY A 404 -5.22 17.12 25.27
N ILE A 405 -4.62 17.87 24.34
CA ILE A 405 -3.78 17.31 23.26
C ILE A 405 -2.48 16.72 23.82
N ALA A 406 -1.84 17.43 24.77
CA ALA A 406 -0.61 16.98 25.41
C ALA A 406 -0.83 15.70 26.24
N ALA A 407 -1.95 15.62 26.95
CA ALA A 407 -2.32 14.45 27.74
C ALA A 407 -2.52 13.20 26.86
N ARG A 408 -3.21 13.35 25.71
CA ARG A 408 -3.39 12.24 24.75
C ARG A 408 -2.05 11.74 24.20
N ARG A 409 -1.16 12.66 23.82
CA ARG A 409 0.18 12.28 23.35
C ARG A 409 1.01 11.60 24.45
N ALA A 410 0.88 12.03 25.69
CA ALA A 410 1.55 11.40 26.82
C ALA A 410 1.01 9.98 27.08
N ASN A 411 -0.30 9.76 26.91
CA ASN A 411 -0.92 8.44 27.10
C ASN A 411 -0.37 7.41 26.08
N TRP A 412 -0.19 7.79 24.83
CA TRP A 412 0.46 6.93 23.83
C TRP A 412 1.88 6.54 24.22
N GLN A 413 2.67 7.52 24.66
CA GLN A 413 4.05 7.26 25.11
C GLN A 413 4.07 6.34 26.33
N GLN A 414 3.17 6.56 27.27
CA GLN A 414 3.06 5.75 28.47
C GLN A 414 2.52 4.35 28.18
N LEU A 415 1.56 4.20 27.26
CA LEU A 415 1.11 2.90 26.79
C LEU A 415 2.28 2.09 26.20
N PHE A 416 3.04 2.71 25.28
CA PHE A 416 4.17 2.00 24.68
C PHE A 416 5.26 1.69 25.70
N ALA A 417 5.52 2.57 26.65
CA ALA A 417 6.47 2.31 27.73
C ALA A 417 5.98 1.15 28.62
N ASP A 418 4.71 1.13 29.01
CA ASP A 418 4.13 0.05 29.81
C ASP A 418 4.12 -1.29 29.07
N LEU A 419 3.77 -1.27 27.77
CA LEU A 419 3.88 -2.47 26.93
C LEU A 419 5.33 -2.95 26.84
N GLN A 420 6.27 -2.04 26.58
CA GLN A 420 7.68 -2.36 26.53
C GLN A 420 8.17 -2.99 27.84
N ASP A 421 7.84 -2.40 28.97
CA ASP A 421 8.22 -2.91 30.29
C ASP A 421 7.67 -4.31 30.59
N ARG A 422 6.45 -4.61 30.10
CA ARG A 422 5.83 -5.93 30.25
C ARG A 422 6.47 -6.95 29.33
N PHE A 423 6.72 -6.58 28.07
CA PHE A 423 7.35 -7.48 27.10
C PHE A 423 8.82 -7.76 27.43
N VAL A 424 9.57 -6.78 27.93
CA VAL A 424 10.97 -6.96 28.34
C VAL A 424 11.11 -7.91 29.54
N LYS A 425 10.10 -8.00 30.41
CA LYS A 425 10.10 -8.94 31.56
C LYS A 425 9.97 -10.40 31.15
N VAL A 426 9.49 -10.66 29.96
CA VAL A 426 9.32 -12.04 29.46
C VAL A 426 10.44 -12.32 28.46
N GLU A 427 11.33 -13.25 28.81
CA GLU A 427 12.43 -13.66 27.91
C GLU A 427 11.88 -14.35 26.65
N ASP A 428 12.61 -14.19 25.55
CA ASP A 428 12.35 -14.86 24.27
C ASP A 428 11.04 -14.46 23.58
N VAL A 429 10.47 -13.31 23.91
CA VAL A 429 9.31 -12.71 23.26
C VAL A 429 9.69 -11.38 22.60
N TRP A 430 9.16 -11.12 21.40
CA TRP A 430 9.28 -9.82 20.75
C TRP A 430 8.02 -9.49 19.95
N LEU A 431 7.74 -8.21 19.87
CA LEU A 431 6.68 -7.67 19.05
C LEU A 431 7.18 -7.47 17.60
N GLU A 432 6.37 -7.88 16.64
CA GLU A 432 6.62 -7.66 15.22
C GLU A 432 5.89 -6.44 14.70
N ARG A 433 4.69 -6.23 15.23
CA ARG A 433 3.83 -5.18 14.76
C ARG A 433 2.87 -4.69 15.82
N VAL A 434 2.67 -3.37 15.84
CA VAL A 434 1.60 -2.70 16.56
C VAL A 434 0.93 -1.73 15.60
N GLN A 435 -0.37 -1.87 15.42
CA GLN A 435 -1.13 -1.01 14.49
C GLN A 435 -2.53 -0.76 15.03
N LEU A 436 -3.14 0.35 14.62
CA LEU A 436 -4.53 0.60 14.93
C LEU A 436 -5.41 -0.38 14.15
N ALA A 437 -6.19 -1.18 14.87
CA ALA A 437 -7.22 -1.98 14.24
C ALA A 437 -8.37 -1.03 13.85
N SER A 438 -8.71 -1.03 12.57
CA SER A 438 -9.84 -0.24 12.08
C SER A 438 -11.12 -0.72 12.77
N GLY A 439 -11.63 0.10 13.67
CA GLY A 439 -12.88 -0.14 14.39
C GLY A 439 -14.09 0.40 13.64
N PRO A 440 -15.31 0.04 14.06
CA PRO A 440 -16.54 0.62 13.51
C PRO A 440 -16.53 2.16 13.70
N ALA A 441 -17.24 2.84 12.80
CA ALA A 441 -17.31 4.31 12.69
C ALA A 441 -17.99 5.04 13.88
N ASP A 442 -18.19 4.37 15.00
CA ASP A 442 -18.73 4.99 16.21
C ASP A 442 -17.65 5.75 16.97
N ALA A 443 -17.83 7.06 17.07
CA ALA A 443 -16.89 7.96 17.75
C ALA A 443 -16.68 7.63 19.26
N ASN A 444 -17.51 6.78 19.83
CA ASN A 444 -17.44 6.34 21.24
C ASN A 444 -16.92 4.91 21.41
N ALA A 445 -16.60 4.19 20.33
CA ALA A 445 -16.03 2.86 20.47
C ALA A 445 -14.60 2.94 21.00
N PRO A 446 -14.21 2.07 21.93
CA PRO A 446 -12.85 2.05 22.44
C PRO A 446 -11.86 1.76 21.30
N LEU A 447 -10.73 2.47 21.32
CA LEU A 447 -9.67 2.30 20.34
C LEU A 447 -9.14 0.88 20.42
N ARG A 448 -9.00 0.23 19.29
CA ARG A 448 -8.45 -1.12 19.17
C ARG A 448 -7.08 -1.08 18.54
N ILE A 449 -6.13 -1.75 19.15
CA ILE A 449 -4.73 -1.83 18.71
C ILE A 449 -4.44 -3.30 18.45
N ALA A 450 -4.21 -3.65 17.20
CA ALA A 450 -3.76 -4.98 16.84
C ALA A 450 -2.26 -5.10 17.09
N VAL A 451 -1.89 -6.16 17.77
CA VAL A 451 -0.52 -6.46 18.19
C VAL A 451 -0.18 -7.87 17.74
N SER A 452 0.92 -8.03 17.04
CA SER A 452 1.49 -9.32 16.66
C SER A 452 2.85 -9.50 17.27
N GLY A 453 3.15 -10.70 17.67
CA GLY A 453 4.45 -11.03 18.24
C GLY A 453 4.81 -12.51 18.09
N ARG A 454 6.02 -12.82 18.50
CA ARG A 454 6.57 -14.17 18.50
C ARG A 454 7.19 -14.48 19.86
N MET A 455 7.16 -15.75 20.22
CA MET A 455 7.93 -16.28 21.33
C MET A 455 8.72 -17.51 20.88
N LEU A 456 9.99 -17.54 21.21
CA LEU A 456 10.90 -18.64 20.89
C LEU A 456 10.84 -19.71 22.00
N ASP A 457 10.65 -20.96 21.59
CA ASP A 457 10.81 -22.11 22.48
C ASP A 457 12.26 -22.60 22.45
N ARG A 458 13.07 -22.15 23.37
CA ARG A 458 14.48 -22.59 23.51
C ARG A 458 14.62 -24.06 23.90
N THR A 459 13.58 -24.63 24.52
CA THR A 459 13.60 -26.03 24.96
C THR A 459 13.30 -27.00 23.81
N ASN A 460 12.56 -26.52 22.79
CA ASN A 460 12.16 -27.31 21.62
C ASN A 460 12.29 -26.55 20.29
N PRO A 461 13.49 -26.07 19.93
CA PRO A 461 13.65 -25.16 18.78
C PRO A 461 13.37 -25.78 17.40
N LEU A 462 13.27 -27.09 17.29
CA LEU A 462 13.06 -27.83 16.03
C LEU A 462 11.78 -28.69 16.04
N ALA A 463 10.98 -28.59 17.09
CA ALA A 463 9.77 -29.39 17.27
C ALA A 463 8.54 -28.48 17.50
N ASN A 464 7.39 -29.10 17.75
CA ASN A 464 6.19 -28.36 18.12
C ASN A 464 6.40 -27.59 19.42
N VAL A 465 5.85 -26.37 19.44
CA VAL A 465 5.92 -25.49 20.60
C VAL A 465 5.37 -26.14 21.87
N SER A 466 6.11 -26.08 22.97
CA SER A 466 5.72 -26.68 24.24
C SER A 466 4.50 -25.97 24.86
N PRO A 467 3.69 -26.70 25.67
CA PRO A 467 2.56 -26.09 26.40
C PRO A 467 2.98 -24.96 27.35
N ASP A 468 4.22 -24.96 27.80
CA ASP A 468 4.77 -23.91 28.68
C ASP A 468 4.88 -22.56 27.97
N ILE A 469 5.23 -22.55 26.71
CA ILE A 469 5.28 -21.34 25.90
C ILE A 469 3.89 -20.72 25.73
N TYR A 470 2.87 -21.54 25.48
CA TYR A 470 1.48 -21.05 25.46
C TYR A 470 1.08 -20.41 26.78
N ARG A 471 1.41 -21.05 27.89
CA ARG A 471 1.13 -20.52 29.22
C ARG A 471 1.84 -19.16 29.41
N ARG A 472 3.12 -19.07 29.10
CA ARG A 472 3.91 -17.82 29.21
C ARG A 472 3.35 -16.67 28.37
N VAL A 473 2.93 -16.95 27.13
CA VAL A 473 2.27 -15.93 26.29
C VAL A 473 0.92 -15.53 26.91
N THR A 474 0.13 -16.49 27.39
CA THR A 474 -1.16 -16.18 28.04
C THR A 474 -0.96 -15.37 29.33
N GLU A 475 0.05 -15.68 30.12
CA GLU A 475 0.42 -14.90 31.32
C GLU A 475 0.87 -13.48 30.93
N LEU A 476 1.66 -13.33 29.86
CA LEU A 476 2.03 -12.03 29.32
C LEU A 476 0.78 -11.23 28.90
N LEU A 477 -0.12 -11.83 28.12
CA LEU A 477 -1.35 -11.18 27.66
C LEU A 477 -2.26 -10.80 28.84
N THR A 478 -2.35 -11.66 29.83
CA THR A 478 -3.05 -11.35 31.08
C THR A 478 -2.41 -10.15 31.78
N SER A 479 -1.07 -10.09 31.82
CA SER A 479 -0.38 -8.93 32.39
C SER A 479 -0.66 -7.63 31.63
N VAL A 480 -0.91 -7.70 30.30
CA VAL A 480 -1.26 -6.52 29.50
C VAL A 480 -2.65 -5.99 29.86
N VAL A 481 -3.58 -6.86 30.27
CA VAL A 481 -4.89 -6.41 30.81
C VAL A 481 -4.75 -5.64 32.13
N ASP A 482 -3.71 -5.93 32.91
CA ASP A 482 -3.40 -5.16 34.12
C ASP A 482 -2.80 -3.76 33.83
N SER A 483 -2.65 -3.40 32.56
CA SER A 483 -2.22 -2.07 32.15
C SER A 483 -3.33 -1.04 32.42
N PRO A 484 -2.99 0.13 32.98
CA PRO A 484 -3.97 1.18 33.18
C PRO A 484 -4.49 1.80 31.87
N TYR A 485 -3.98 1.36 30.71
CA TYR A 485 -4.33 1.85 29.36
C TYR A 485 -5.08 0.83 28.52
N VAL A 486 -5.21 -0.42 29.00
CA VAL A 486 -5.85 -1.52 28.28
C VAL A 486 -6.98 -2.07 29.13
N SER A 487 -8.20 -2.07 28.59
CA SER A 487 -9.38 -2.61 29.29
C SER A 487 -9.63 -4.09 28.99
N ALA A 488 -9.21 -4.58 27.83
CA ALA A 488 -9.38 -5.97 27.43
C ALA A 488 -8.39 -6.37 26.34
N VAL A 489 -8.16 -7.68 26.25
CA VAL A 489 -7.50 -8.32 25.11
C VAL A 489 -8.53 -9.17 24.38
N GLU A 490 -8.66 -8.96 23.08
CA GLU A 490 -9.63 -9.65 22.22
C GLU A 490 -8.90 -10.38 21.07
N ASN A 491 -9.58 -11.33 20.46
CA ASN A 491 -9.15 -12.01 19.25
C ASN A 491 -7.77 -12.67 19.34
N GLU A 492 -7.49 -13.29 20.48
CA GLU A 492 -6.25 -14.04 20.66
C GLU A 492 -6.16 -15.19 19.65
N ARG A 493 -5.10 -15.18 18.86
CA ARG A 493 -4.78 -16.23 17.90
C ARG A 493 -3.35 -16.66 18.09
N PHE A 494 -3.16 -17.97 18.08
CA PHE A 494 -1.84 -18.57 18.22
C PHE A 494 -1.55 -19.42 16.98
N ASP A 495 -0.39 -19.22 16.37
CA ASP A 495 0.08 -20.03 15.25
C ASP A 495 1.45 -20.65 15.62
N ASN A 496 1.53 -21.97 15.52
CA ASN A 496 2.70 -22.78 15.86
C ASN A 496 3.26 -23.54 14.64
N ARG A 497 2.94 -23.08 13.43
CA ARG A 497 3.38 -23.76 12.19
C ARG A 497 4.89 -23.73 12.00
N GLN A 498 5.59 -22.79 12.59
CA GLN A 498 7.04 -22.75 12.57
C GLN A 498 7.58 -23.52 13.77
N PRO A 499 8.45 -24.51 13.56
CA PRO A 499 9.08 -25.24 14.64
C PRO A 499 9.76 -24.29 15.64
N GLY A 500 9.50 -24.51 16.93
CA GLY A 500 10.13 -23.73 17.99
C GLY A 500 9.69 -22.28 18.12
N ILE A 501 8.72 -21.79 17.34
CA ILE A 501 8.25 -20.41 17.42
C ILE A 501 6.72 -20.39 17.53
N LEU A 502 6.22 -19.74 18.58
CA LEU A 502 4.81 -19.43 18.74
C LEU A 502 4.56 -18.00 18.27
N HIS A 503 3.80 -17.84 17.20
CA HIS A 503 3.27 -16.55 16.78
C HIS A 503 1.95 -16.30 17.51
N PHE A 504 1.73 -15.06 17.92
CA PHE A 504 0.48 -14.62 18.51
C PHE A 504 0.01 -13.30 17.93
N ASP A 505 -1.28 -13.21 17.70
CA ASP A 505 -1.97 -12.02 17.25
C ASP A 505 -3.08 -11.72 18.22
N VAL A 506 -3.16 -10.48 18.68
CA VAL A 506 -4.15 -10.03 19.65
C VAL A 506 -4.63 -8.62 19.33
N VAL A 507 -5.80 -8.28 19.78
CA VAL A 507 -6.34 -6.93 19.73
C VAL A 507 -6.49 -6.39 21.14
N LEU A 508 -5.73 -5.34 21.45
CA LEU A 508 -5.85 -4.61 22.69
C LEU A 508 -6.97 -3.58 22.56
N VAL A 509 -7.87 -3.58 23.52
CA VAL A 509 -8.92 -2.57 23.64
C VAL A 509 -8.42 -1.50 24.61
N ALA A 510 -8.32 -0.26 24.13
CA ALA A 510 -7.86 0.83 24.96
C ALA A 510 -8.87 1.16 26.07
N GLU A 511 -8.35 1.57 27.24
CA GLU A 511 -9.15 2.00 28.37
C GLU A 511 -9.88 3.31 28.07
N PRO A 512 -11.23 3.34 28.02
CA PRO A 512 -11.99 4.53 27.70
C PRO A 512 -11.74 5.71 28.66
N ALA A 513 -11.40 5.41 29.92
CA ALA A 513 -11.11 6.43 30.91
C ALA A 513 -9.77 7.15 30.68
N ARG A 514 -8.89 6.60 29.84
CA ARG A 514 -7.60 7.17 29.47
C ARG A 514 -7.42 7.17 27.94
N PRO A 515 -8.11 8.04 27.24
CA PRO A 515 -8.09 8.05 25.76
C PRO A 515 -6.67 8.28 25.24
N LEU A 516 -6.31 7.42 24.29
CA LEU A 516 -5.02 7.42 23.62
C LEU A 516 -5.00 8.43 22.45
#